data_a7652bba6f24a853abb949588061bf65
#
_entry.id   a7652bba6f24a853abb949588061bf65
#
_cell.length_a   1.000
_cell.length_b   1.000
_cell.length_c   1.000
_cell.angle_alpha   90.00
_cell.angle_beta   90.00
_cell.angle_gamma   90.00
#
_symmetry.space_group_name_H-M   'P 1'
#
loop_
_entity.id
_entity.type
_entity.pdbx_description
1 polymer ?
#
loop_
_entity_poly.entity_id
_entity_poly.type
_entity_poly.pdbx_seq_one_letter_code
_entity_poly.pdbx_strand_id
1 'polypeptide(L)'
;VGVAVNHLTEPNESLIVGTSKLPMKITGHAGAAIPIGQRGKYGDARTKISPNVLFQQQAAFRQLDIGLYVDHGPITAGVWYRTRDSFIALVGFHTEKFKFGYSYDVTTSKLTTATAGSHEISLQLQFNCKRKQRRFRQVACPTF
;
A
#
# COMPACT_ATOMS: atom_id res chain seq x y z
N VAL A 1 10.14 -4.67 4.09
CA VAL A 1 9.78 -4.82 5.52
C VAL A 1 9.75 -3.44 6.14
N GLY A 2 8.73 -3.17 6.95
CA GLY A 2 8.61 -1.91 7.67
C GLY A 2 7.84 -2.08 8.98
N VAL A 3 8.16 -1.21 9.92
CA VAL A 3 7.49 -1.12 11.22
C VAL A 3 7.19 0.36 11.49
N ALA A 4 5.99 0.64 11.98
CA ALA A 4 5.57 1.98 12.38
C ALA A 4 4.90 1.92 13.75
N VAL A 5 5.15 2.94 14.57
CA VAL A 5 4.51 3.12 15.85
C VAL A 5 3.85 4.50 15.85
N ASN A 6 2.54 4.54 16.04
CA ASN A 6 1.75 5.77 16.08
C ASN A 6 1.20 5.95 17.49
N HIS A 7 0.90 7.20 17.86
CA HIS A 7 0.32 7.58 19.17
C HIS A 7 1.21 7.15 20.35
N LEU A 8 2.52 7.31 20.22
CA LEU A 8 3.50 6.92 21.24
C LEU A 8 3.26 7.59 22.60
N THR A 9 2.76 8.82 22.59
CA THR A 9 2.46 9.61 23.79
C THR A 9 1.03 9.41 24.33
N GLU A 10 0.23 8.57 23.68
CA GLU A 10 -1.18 8.32 24.02
C GLU A 10 -1.95 9.61 24.36
N PRO A 11 -2.06 10.56 23.39
CA PRO A 11 -2.65 11.86 23.65
C PRO A 11 -4.11 11.72 24.10
N ASN A 12 -4.55 12.65 24.91
CA ASN A 12 -5.95 12.74 25.31
C ASN A 12 -6.74 13.51 24.23
N GLU A 13 -7.69 12.87 23.58
CA GLU A 13 -8.53 13.44 22.52
C GLU A 13 -9.94 13.80 23.00
N SER A 14 -10.15 13.91 24.30
CA SER A 14 -11.46 14.30 24.86
C SER A 14 -11.77 15.74 24.49
N LEU A 15 -12.87 15.97 23.79
CA LEU A 15 -13.44 17.31 23.52
C LEU A 15 -14.31 17.82 24.69
N ILE A 16 -14.60 16.99 25.66
CA ILE A 16 -15.44 17.29 26.83
C ILE A 16 -14.64 16.91 28.10
N VAL A 17 -15.04 17.41 29.25
CA VAL A 17 -14.41 17.09 30.53
C VAL A 17 -14.41 15.56 30.73
N GLY A 18 -13.25 14.94 30.51
CA GLY A 18 -13.02 13.50 30.61
C GLY A 18 -11.66 13.08 30.07
N THR A 19 -11.24 11.85 30.31
CA THR A 19 -10.00 11.28 29.78
C THR A 19 -10.33 10.24 28.71
N SER A 20 -10.03 10.57 27.44
CA SER A 20 -10.08 9.63 26.32
C SER A 20 -8.69 9.51 25.71
N LYS A 21 -7.87 8.63 26.26
CA LYS A 21 -6.53 8.39 25.74
C LYS A 21 -6.60 7.56 24.46
N LEU A 22 -5.91 8.03 23.42
CA LEU A 22 -5.74 7.29 22.18
C LEU A 22 -4.61 6.26 22.34
N PRO A 23 -4.91 4.94 22.35
CA PRO A 23 -3.89 3.92 22.58
C PRO A 23 -2.83 3.89 21.48
N MET A 24 -1.60 3.53 21.84
CA MET A 24 -0.51 3.32 20.92
C MET A 24 -0.88 2.27 19.84
N LYS A 25 -0.59 2.58 18.58
CA LYS A 25 -0.79 1.69 17.45
C LYS A 25 0.55 1.22 16.90
N ILE A 26 0.74 -0.09 16.86
CA ILE A 26 1.90 -0.74 16.23
C ILE A 26 1.46 -1.34 14.91
N THR A 27 2.21 -1.05 13.86
CA THR A 27 1.98 -1.61 12.53
C THR A 27 3.28 -2.22 12.01
N GLY A 28 3.23 -3.46 11.58
CA GLY A 28 4.33 -4.14 10.92
C GLY A 28 3.90 -4.66 9.56
N HIS A 29 4.74 -4.51 8.53
CA HIS A 29 4.45 -5.08 7.23
C HIS A 29 5.70 -5.72 6.61
N ALA A 30 5.47 -6.77 5.84
CA ALA A 30 6.50 -7.43 5.06
C ALA A 30 5.91 -7.87 3.72
N GLY A 31 6.74 -7.86 2.69
CA GLY A 31 6.37 -8.32 1.36
C GLY A 31 7.60 -8.64 0.52
N ALA A 32 7.40 -9.43 -0.51
CA ALA A 32 8.42 -9.77 -1.48
C ALA A 32 7.84 -9.70 -2.88
N ALA A 33 8.62 -9.27 -3.86
CA ALA A 33 8.26 -9.30 -5.26
C ALA A 33 9.10 -10.37 -5.98
N ILE A 34 8.47 -11.44 -6.40
CA ILE A 34 9.10 -12.61 -7.01
C ILE A 34 8.81 -12.57 -8.51
N PRO A 35 9.80 -12.29 -9.37
CA PRO A 35 9.61 -12.34 -10.82
C PRO A 35 9.48 -13.80 -11.26
N ILE A 36 8.43 -14.10 -12.03
CA ILE A 36 8.17 -15.42 -12.60
C ILE A 36 8.21 -15.30 -14.13
N GLY A 37 8.85 -16.28 -14.78
CA GLY A 37 8.95 -16.37 -16.23
C GLY A 37 10.27 -15.89 -16.81
N GLN A 38 10.55 -16.38 -18.02
CA GLN A 38 11.75 -16.01 -18.78
C GLN A 38 11.58 -14.63 -19.42
N ARG A 39 12.69 -13.92 -19.56
CA ARG A 39 12.73 -12.63 -20.26
C ARG A 39 12.43 -12.89 -21.74
N GLY A 40 11.26 -12.48 -22.20
CA GLY A 40 10.89 -12.57 -23.62
C GLY A 40 11.89 -11.79 -24.48
N LYS A 41 12.10 -12.27 -25.72
CA LYS A 41 13.05 -11.71 -26.70
C LYS A 41 12.77 -10.23 -27.05
N TYR A 42 11.58 -9.73 -26.68
CA TYR A 42 11.09 -8.37 -26.96
C TYR A 42 10.88 -7.50 -25.71
N GLY A 43 11.54 -7.81 -24.58
CA GLY A 43 11.40 -6.98 -23.38
C GLY A 43 10.08 -7.15 -22.63
N ASP A 44 9.39 -8.23 -22.87
CA ASP A 44 8.06 -8.51 -22.30
C ASP A 44 8.02 -8.40 -20.78
N ALA A 45 6.93 -7.82 -20.33
CA ALA A 45 6.62 -7.63 -18.94
C ALA A 45 6.69 -8.96 -18.19
N ARG A 46 7.67 -9.06 -17.29
CA ARG A 46 7.78 -10.21 -16.41
C ARG A 46 6.55 -10.24 -15.50
N THR A 47 5.92 -11.39 -15.40
CA THR A 47 4.95 -11.64 -14.35
C THR A 47 5.66 -11.59 -13.02
N LYS A 48 5.12 -10.83 -12.07
CA LYS A 48 5.60 -10.78 -10.69
C LYS A 48 4.50 -11.27 -9.77
N ILE A 49 4.85 -12.10 -8.82
CA ILE A 49 3.97 -12.46 -7.71
C ILE A 49 4.51 -11.81 -6.45
N SER A 50 3.64 -11.11 -5.74
CA SER A 50 4.03 -10.34 -4.56
C SER A 50 3.17 -10.76 -3.36
N PRO A 51 3.64 -11.74 -2.56
CA PRO A 51 3.04 -12.03 -1.25
C PRO A 51 3.33 -10.88 -0.28
N ASN A 52 2.34 -10.51 0.51
CA ASN A 52 2.41 -9.43 1.49
C ASN A 52 1.72 -9.84 2.78
N VAL A 53 2.20 -9.31 3.88
CA VAL A 53 1.60 -9.45 5.19
C VAL A 53 1.61 -8.10 5.90
N LEU A 54 0.49 -7.77 6.57
CA LEU A 54 0.34 -6.57 7.37
C LEU A 54 -0.23 -6.97 8.72
N PHE A 55 0.46 -6.59 9.77
CA PHE A 55 0.03 -6.77 11.15
C PHE A 55 -0.23 -5.41 11.80
N GLN A 56 -1.35 -5.28 12.49
CA GLN A 56 -1.70 -4.07 13.25
C GLN A 56 -2.19 -4.47 14.64
N GLN A 57 -1.74 -3.71 15.63
CA GLN A 57 -2.21 -3.84 17.00
C GLN A 57 -2.46 -2.44 17.59
N GLN A 58 -3.64 -2.26 18.20
CA GLN A 58 -3.98 -1.05 18.93
C GLN A 58 -4.85 -1.45 20.14
N ALA A 59 -4.37 -1.20 21.34
CA ALA A 59 -5.00 -1.69 22.56
C ALA A 59 -5.28 -3.21 22.51
N ALA A 60 -6.53 -3.60 22.71
CA ALA A 60 -6.98 -5.01 22.60
C ALA A 60 -7.23 -5.47 21.16
N PHE A 61 -7.26 -4.55 20.18
CA PHE A 61 -7.52 -4.88 18.78
C PHE A 61 -6.26 -5.39 18.12
N ARG A 62 -6.36 -6.56 17.47
CA ARG A 62 -5.30 -7.17 16.67
C ARG A 62 -5.86 -7.60 15.33
N GLN A 63 -5.16 -7.23 14.27
CA GLN A 63 -5.52 -7.57 12.90
C GLN A 63 -4.29 -8.07 12.16
N LEU A 64 -4.49 -9.14 11.39
CA LEU A 64 -3.50 -9.68 10.47
C LEU A 64 -4.14 -9.73 9.09
N ASP A 65 -3.52 -9.06 8.13
CA ASP A 65 -3.93 -9.06 6.73
C ASP A 65 -2.87 -9.79 5.91
N ILE A 66 -3.29 -10.75 5.09
CA ILE A 66 -2.41 -11.49 4.19
C ILE A 66 -2.89 -11.21 2.77
N GLY A 67 -1.98 -10.81 1.90
CA GLY A 67 -2.29 -10.42 0.53
C GLY A 67 -1.36 -11.05 -0.48
N LEU A 68 -1.88 -11.26 -1.67
CA LEU A 68 -1.15 -11.72 -2.82
C LEU A 68 -1.48 -10.83 -4.03
N TYR A 69 -0.47 -10.28 -4.67
CA TYR A 69 -0.61 -9.59 -5.95
C TYR A 69 0.06 -10.36 -7.07
N VAL A 70 -0.53 -10.26 -8.25
CA VAL A 70 0.03 -10.73 -9.51
C VAL A 70 0.07 -9.54 -10.47
N ASP A 71 1.26 -9.14 -10.89
CA ASP A 71 1.48 -8.10 -11.88
C ASP A 71 1.86 -8.74 -13.21
N HIS A 72 1.13 -8.43 -14.27
CA HIS A 72 1.44 -8.88 -15.63
C HIS A 72 1.33 -7.71 -16.61
N GLY A 73 2.47 -7.18 -17.03
CA GLY A 73 2.50 -5.99 -17.88
C GLY A 73 1.80 -4.80 -17.23
N PRO A 74 0.78 -4.21 -17.86
CA PRO A 74 0.05 -3.08 -17.33
C PRO A 74 -1.06 -3.47 -16.34
N ILE A 75 -1.31 -4.76 -16.13
CA ILE A 75 -2.42 -5.26 -15.31
C ILE A 75 -1.88 -5.78 -13.99
N THR A 76 -2.53 -5.40 -12.91
CA THR A 76 -2.32 -5.92 -11.55
C THR A 76 -3.62 -6.55 -11.06
N ALA A 77 -3.57 -7.75 -10.54
CA ALA A 77 -4.66 -8.37 -9.80
C ALA A 77 -4.18 -8.73 -8.40
N GLY A 78 -5.05 -8.64 -7.42
CA GLY A 78 -4.69 -8.96 -6.04
C GLY A 78 -5.86 -9.47 -5.23
N VAL A 79 -5.53 -10.24 -4.21
CA VAL A 79 -6.49 -10.70 -3.20
C VAL A 79 -5.88 -10.49 -1.83
N TRP A 80 -6.70 -10.05 -0.88
CA TRP A 80 -6.33 -9.91 0.51
C TRP A 80 -7.33 -10.62 1.40
N TYR A 81 -6.82 -11.23 2.42
CA TYR A 81 -7.62 -11.79 3.51
C TYR A 81 -7.32 -11.03 4.78
N ARG A 82 -8.34 -10.41 5.34
CA ARG A 82 -8.31 -9.74 6.64
C ARG A 82 -8.87 -10.69 7.68
N THR A 83 -8.03 -11.06 8.63
CA THR A 83 -8.40 -12.06 9.65
C THR A 83 -9.66 -11.64 10.40
N ARG A 84 -10.67 -12.51 10.38
CA ARG A 84 -11.97 -12.39 11.06
C ARG A 84 -12.89 -11.27 10.54
N ASP A 85 -12.59 -10.69 9.39
CA ASP A 85 -13.36 -9.56 8.92
C ASP A 85 -13.79 -9.71 7.46
N SER A 86 -12.86 -9.74 6.51
CA SER A 86 -13.21 -9.66 5.10
C SER A 86 -12.22 -10.28 4.14
N PHE A 87 -12.71 -10.53 2.92
CA PHE A 87 -11.91 -10.79 1.73
C PHE A 87 -11.99 -9.59 0.79
N ILE A 88 -10.85 -9.16 0.29
CA ILE A 88 -10.75 -8.05 -0.65
C ILE A 88 -10.18 -8.58 -1.96
N ALA A 89 -10.90 -8.38 -3.05
CA ALA A 89 -10.41 -8.60 -4.40
C ALA A 89 -10.08 -7.26 -5.05
N LEU A 90 -8.96 -7.20 -5.77
CA LEU A 90 -8.46 -5.98 -6.39
C LEU A 90 -8.04 -6.25 -7.82
N VAL A 91 -8.37 -5.34 -8.73
CA VAL A 91 -7.85 -5.30 -10.09
C VAL A 91 -7.39 -3.87 -10.39
N GLY A 92 -6.22 -3.76 -11.02
CA GLY A 92 -5.63 -2.48 -11.38
C GLY A 92 -5.08 -2.49 -12.80
N PHE A 93 -5.02 -1.30 -13.36
CA PHE A 93 -4.37 -1.03 -14.63
C PHE A 93 -3.41 0.14 -14.44
N HIS A 94 -2.16 -0.01 -14.87
CA HIS A 94 -1.17 1.03 -14.73
C HIS A 94 -0.45 1.33 -16.04
N THR A 95 -0.20 2.61 -16.27
CA THR A 95 0.64 3.13 -17.34
C THR A 95 1.70 4.06 -16.74
N GLU A 96 2.57 4.61 -17.57
CA GLU A 96 3.58 5.57 -17.13
C GLU A 96 2.97 6.86 -16.53
N LYS A 97 1.75 7.22 -16.93
CA LYS A 97 1.13 8.50 -16.55
C LYS A 97 -0.01 8.36 -15.55
N PHE A 98 -0.69 7.23 -15.51
CA PHE A 98 -1.80 7.02 -14.59
C PHE A 98 -1.87 5.57 -14.12
N LYS A 99 -2.43 5.40 -12.93
CA LYS A 99 -2.81 4.09 -12.39
C LYS A 99 -4.28 4.16 -11.98
N PHE A 100 -5.03 3.17 -12.40
CA PHE A 100 -6.41 2.97 -12.04
C PHE A 100 -6.53 1.67 -11.26
N GLY A 101 -7.30 1.68 -10.20
CA GLY A 101 -7.58 0.48 -9.39
C GLY A 101 -9.05 0.43 -8.99
N TYR A 102 -9.56 -0.77 -8.94
CA TYR A 102 -10.86 -1.09 -8.39
C TYR A 102 -10.69 -2.21 -7.38
N SER A 103 -11.27 -2.07 -6.21
CA SER A 103 -11.33 -3.12 -5.21
C SER A 103 -12.74 -3.35 -4.71
N TYR A 104 -13.02 -4.59 -4.35
CA TYR A 104 -14.26 -5.02 -3.74
C TYR A 104 -13.95 -5.78 -2.46
N ASP A 105 -14.48 -5.28 -1.35
CA ASP A 105 -14.35 -5.86 -0.02
C ASP A 105 -15.63 -6.62 0.32
N VAL A 106 -15.53 -7.92 0.57
CA VAL A 106 -16.62 -8.78 1.00
C VAL A 106 -16.47 -9.06 2.48
N THR A 107 -17.33 -8.48 3.29
CA THR A 107 -17.36 -8.72 4.73
C THR A 107 -17.84 -10.14 5.02
N THR A 108 -17.03 -10.94 5.73
CA THR A 108 -17.35 -12.31 6.13
C THR A 108 -17.72 -12.42 7.62
N SER A 109 -17.65 -11.31 8.34
CA SER A 109 -17.99 -11.25 9.76
C SER A 109 -19.51 -11.26 9.97
N LYS A 110 -19.94 -11.38 11.24
CA LYS A 110 -21.37 -11.37 11.62
C LYS A 110 -22.11 -10.08 11.22
N LEU A 111 -21.38 -9.05 10.75
CA LEU A 111 -21.96 -7.82 10.18
C LEU A 111 -22.40 -7.97 8.72
N THR A 112 -22.22 -9.11 8.08
CA THR A 112 -22.62 -9.37 6.67
C THR A 112 -24.09 -9.07 6.41
N THR A 113 -24.95 -9.20 7.42
CA THR A 113 -26.39 -8.88 7.30
C THR A 113 -26.67 -7.37 7.22
N ALA A 114 -25.71 -6.53 7.61
CA ALA A 114 -25.88 -5.07 7.63
C ALA A 114 -25.10 -4.35 6.50
N THR A 115 -24.08 -4.99 5.94
CA THR A 115 -23.22 -4.39 4.90
C THR A 115 -23.01 -5.37 3.73
N ALA A 116 -23.47 -4.98 2.53
CA ALA A 116 -23.32 -5.81 1.30
C ALA A 116 -21.88 -5.83 0.74
N GLY A 117 -20.91 -5.34 1.47
CA GLY A 117 -19.54 -5.13 1.01
C GLY A 117 -19.26 -3.68 0.63
N SER A 118 -18.03 -3.39 0.27
CA SER A 118 -17.56 -2.05 -0.10
C SER A 118 -16.88 -2.07 -1.46
N HIS A 119 -17.19 -1.07 -2.28
CA HIS A 119 -16.56 -0.85 -3.58
C HIS A 119 -15.66 0.37 -3.50
N GLU A 120 -14.41 0.24 -3.91
CA GLU A 120 -13.46 1.33 -3.92
C GLU A 120 -12.86 1.51 -5.31
N ILE A 121 -12.77 2.77 -5.75
CA ILE A 121 -12.13 3.16 -7.00
C ILE A 121 -10.96 4.07 -6.64
N SER A 122 -9.79 3.77 -7.16
CA SER A 122 -8.59 4.58 -6.99
C SER A 122 -8.05 5.06 -8.32
N LEU A 123 -7.66 6.33 -8.39
CA LEU A 123 -7.00 6.94 -9.54
C LEU A 123 -5.76 7.68 -9.06
N GLN A 124 -4.61 7.36 -9.63
CA GLN A 124 -3.36 8.04 -9.37
C GLN A 124 -2.79 8.61 -10.68
N LEU A 125 -2.51 9.91 -10.68
CA LEU A 125 -1.83 10.58 -11.79
C LEU A 125 -0.36 10.76 -11.44
N GLN A 126 0.52 10.41 -12.38
CA GLN A 126 1.96 10.52 -12.22
C GLN A 126 2.53 11.57 -13.17
N PHE A 127 3.08 12.62 -12.61
CA PHE A 127 3.70 13.70 -13.36
C PHE A 127 5.22 13.55 -13.33
N ASN A 128 5.83 13.40 -14.51
CA ASN A 128 7.28 13.36 -14.62
C ASN A 128 7.86 14.80 -14.59
N CYS A 129 8.19 15.27 -13.41
CA CYS A 129 8.92 16.54 -13.26
C CYS A 129 10.38 16.32 -13.64
N LYS A 130 10.77 16.70 -14.86
CA LYS A 130 12.19 16.75 -15.24
C LYS A 130 12.89 17.83 -14.39
N ARG A 131 13.64 17.41 -13.38
CA ARG A 131 14.54 18.32 -12.66
C ARG A 131 15.55 18.86 -13.66
N LYS A 132 15.49 20.16 -13.99
CA LYS A 132 16.52 20.85 -14.76
C LYS A 132 17.78 20.84 -13.90
N GLN A 133 18.73 19.95 -14.23
CA GLN A 133 20.04 19.96 -13.56
C GLN A 133 20.70 21.29 -13.90
N ARG A 134 20.78 22.19 -12.93
CA ARG A 134 21.65 23.37 -13.04
C ARG A 134 23.08 22.85 -13.03
N ARG A 135 23.72 22.82 -14.18
CA ARG A 135 25.16 22.62 -14.26
C ARG A 135 25.78 23.84 -13.60
N PHE A 136 26.30 23.71 -12.41
CA PHE A 136 27.19 24.67 -11.83
C PHE A 136 28.45 24.69 -12.68
N ARG A 137 28.71 25.77 -13.38
CA ARG A 137 29.98 26.03 -14.08
C ARG A 137 31.02 26.23 -12.97
N GLN A 138 31.86 25.25 -12.74
CA GLN A 138 33.02 25.44 -11.86
C GLN A 138 33.92 26.50 -12.53
N VAL A 139 34.07 27.63 -11.90
CA VAL A 139 35.07 28.62 -12.29
C VAL A 139 36.39 28.10 -11.75
N ALA A 140 37.23 27.57 -12.64
CA ALA A 140 38.59 27.21 -12.27
C ALA A 140 39.36 28.49 -11.92
N CYS A 141 39.93 28.57 -10.73
CA CYS A 141 40.88 29.64 -10.40
C CYS A 141 42.11 29.48 -11.27
N PRO A 142 42.57 30.58 -11.91
CA PRO A 142 43.84 30.54 -12.65
C PRO A 142 44.97 30.25 -11.66
N THR A 143 45.75 29.22 -11.91
CA THR A 143 47.04 28.97 -11.23
C THR A 143 48.06 29.98 -11.73
N PHE A 144 48.60 30.80 -10.82
CA PHE A 144 49.74 31.65 -11.08
C PHE A 144 51.03 30.81 -11.10
#